data_808d132eaaff175286339f33d054b2a5
#
_entry.id   808d132eaaff175286339f33d054b2a5
#
_cell.length_a   1.000
_cell.length_b   1.000
_cell.length_c   1.000
_cell.angle_alpha   90.00
_cell.angle_beta   90.00
_cell.angle_gamma   90.00
#
_symmetry.space_group_name_H-M   'P 1'
#
loop_
_entity.id
_entity.type
_entity.pdbx_description
1 polymer ?
#
loop_
_entity_poly.entity_id
_entity_poly.type
_entity_poly.pdbx_seq_one_letter_code
_entity_poly.pdbx_strand_id
1 'polypeptide(L)'
;LAAERRKMTSFPGGQTEDYFEQEFSLEVKENKITRTFPKAPFVPDNQDERDKRCDEILSLQSMGLKKRLEHTNCKHAVVGISGGLDSTLAVLVTARAFDLLDIPRENLICVTMPCFGTTDRTYQNAVSLIKELGATLKEVRIEKAVRQHFADIGHDENNHDVTYENSQARERTQILMDMANQYNGMVIGTGDMSELALGWATYNGDHMSMYAVNCSVPKTLVRYLVLYYAETTDNKKLSEVLMDVLDTPVSPELLPPVDGVISQKTEDLVGPYELHDFFLYYMLRFGFPKSKLYRMAKLTFDGVYDDETIKKWLDKFYWRFFSQQFKRS
;
A
#
# COMPACT_ATOMS: atom_id res chain seq x y z
N LEU A 1 24.51 -14.16 15.71
CA LEU A 1 25.23 -15.13 14.86
C LEU A 1 24.53 -16.49 14.86
N ALA A 2 24.29 -17.14 16.02
CA ALA A 2 23.63 -18.46 16.08
C ALA A 2 22.20 -18.45 15.51
N ALA A 3 21.42 -17.41 15.79
CA ALA A 3 20.08 -17.24 15.24
C ALA A 3 20.09 -17.02 13.71
N GLU A 4 21.07 -16.31 13.19
CA GLU A 4 21.24 -16.10 11.75
C GLU A 4 21.69 -17.39 11.04
N ARG A 5 22.62 -18.15 11.64
CA ARG A 5 23.05 -19.45 11.10
C ARG A 5 21.93 -20.47 11.01
N ARG A 6 20.98 -20.49 11.98
CA ARG A 6 19.80 -21.37 11.95
C ARG A 6 18.84 -21.06 10.80
N LYS A 7 18.87 -19.85 10.25
CA LYS A 7 18.06 -19.45 9.10
C LYS A 7 18.69 -19.85 7.77
N MET A 8 19.99 -20.17 7.75
CA MET A 8 20.72 -20.52 6.53
C MET A 8 20.69 -22.03 6.33
N THR A 9 19.70 -22.51 5.55
CA THR A 9 19.55 -23.93 5.25
C THR A 9 20.59 -24.49 4.26
N SER A 10 21.36 -23.60 3.61
CA SER A 10 22.40 -23.96 2.66
C SER A 10 23.75 -24.34 3.30
N PHE A 11 23.92 -24.11 4.58
CA PHE A 11 25.09 -24.61 5.30
C PHE A 11 24.80 -26.02 5.82
N PRO A 12 25.52 -27.07 5.32
CA PRO A 12 25.41 -28.38 5.92
C PRO A 12 25.80 -28.28 7.39
N GLY A 13 25.02 -28.91 8.26
CA GLY A 13 25.35 -29.01 9.67
C GLY A 13 26.75 -29.58 9.81
N GLY A 14 27.74 -28.71 10.06
CA GLY A 14 29.11 -29.10 10.24
C GLY A 14 29.22 -30.04 11.46
N GLN A 15 30.18 -30.93 11.42
CA GLN A 15 30.58 -31.65 12.63
C GLN A 15 30.81 -30.59 13.72
N THR A 16 30.19 -30.78 14.86
CA THR A 16 30.45 -29.96 16.05
C THR A 16 31.90 -30.21 16.45
N GLU A 17 32.77 -29.27 16.12
CA GLU A 17 34.10 -29.23 16.70
C GLU A 17 33.94 -29.02 18.23
N ASP A 18 34.79 -29.63 19.03
CA ASP A 18 34.82 -29.39 20.45
C ASP A 18 35.26 -27.95 20.70
N TYR A 19 34.27 -27.09 20.98
CA TYR A 19 34.53 -25.70 21.35
C TYR A 19 34.85 -25.62 22.84
N PHE A 20 35.83 -24.78 23.20
CA PHE A 20 36.01 -24.39 24.56
C PHE A 20 34.81 -23.56 25.03
N GLU A 21 34.05 -24.09 25.99
CA GLU A 21 32.88 -23.39 26.56
C GLU A 21 33.30 -22.80 27.92
N GLN A 22 33.09 -21.50 28.08
CA GLN A 22 33.25 -20.82 29.35
C GLN A 22 31.93 -20.21 29.77
N GLU A 23 31.37 -20.71 30.86
CA GLU A 23 30.18 -20.12 31.45
C GLU A 23 30.55 -18.82 32.18
N PHE A 24 29.72 -17.80 31.96
CA PHE A 24 29.80 -16.55 32.70
C PHE A 24 28.39 -16.05 33.02
N SER A 25 28.24 -15.36 34.12
CA SER A 25 27.01 -14.70 34.53
C SER A 25 27.18 -13.19 34.51
N LEU A 26 26.21 -12.48 33.99
CA LEU A 26 26.14 -11.03 34.05
C LEU A 26 24.95 -10.61 34.91
N GLU A 27 25.19 -9.68 35.83
CA GLU A 27 24.09 -9.01 36.53
C GLU A 27 23.24 -8.24 35.51
N VAL A 28 21.94 -8.55 35.50
CA VAL A 28 20.98 -7.77 34.71
C VAL A 28 20.71 -6.45 35.43
N LYS A 29 21.28 -5.37 34.94
CA LYS A 29 21.03 -4.00 35.42
C LYS A 29 20.08 -3.27 34.50
N GLU A 30 19.16 -2.48 35.06
CA GLU A 30 18.42 -1.51 34.30
C GLU A 30 19.37 -0.48 33.70
N ASN A 31 19.43 -0.44 32.37
CA ASN A 31 20.21 0.55 31.64
C ASN A 31 19.27 1.52 30.93
N LYS A 32 19.50 2.82 31.10
CA LYS A 32 18.79 3.82 30.31
C LYS A 32 19.27 3.74 28.85
N ILE A 33 18.35 3.43 27.95
CA ILE A 33 18.62 3.42 26.52
C ILE A 33 18.75 4.88 26.04
N THR A 34 19.92 5.25 25.52
CA THR A 34 20.18 6.57 24.95
C THR A 34 19.97 6.62 23.44
N ARG A 35 19.83 5.46 22.80
CA ARG A 35 19.59 5.35 21.38
C ARG A 35 18.16 5.73 21.04
N THR A 36 17.99 6.57 20.02
CA THR A 36 16.69 6.90 19.43
C THR A 36 16.40 6.03 18.20
N PHE A 37 15.12 5.81 17.94
CA PHE A 37 14.65 5.07 16.77
C PHE A 37 13.70 5.99 15.96
N PRO A 38 13.83 6.08 14.63
CA PRO A 38 12.91 6.88 13.83
C PRO A 38 11.49 6.30 13.88
N LYS A 39 10.48 7.18 13.97
CA LYS A 39 9.05 6.79 13.96
C LYS A 39 8.65 6.22 12.60
N ALA A 40 9.15 6.80 11.51
CA ALA A 40 8.94 6.35 10.15
C ALA A 40 10.25 5.79 9.56
N PRO A 41 10.65 4.54 9.90
CA PRO A 41 11.99 4.04 9.59
C PRO A 41 12.25 3.81 8.08
N PHE A 42 11.22 3.81 7.26
CA PHE A 42 11.34 3.76 5.80
C PHE A 42 11.61 5.12 5.16
N VAL A 43 11.40 6.20 5.91
CA VAL A 43 11.51 7.58 5.43
C VAL A 43 12.70 8.24 6.10
N PRO A 44 13.71 8.75 5.35
CA PRO A 44 14.81 9.50 5.93
C PRO A 44 14.33 10.78 6.62
N ASP A 45 14.90 11.11 7.77
CA ASP A 45 14.59 12.34 8.51
C ASP A 45 15.10 13.60 7.80
N ASN A 46 16.26 13.51 7.15
CA ASN A 46 16.86 14.60 6.38
C ASN A 46 16.12 14.76 5.04
N GLN A 47 15.76 15.99 4.68
CA GLN A 47 15.00 16.28 3.47
C GLN A 47 15.75 15.93 2.20
N ASP A 48 17.02 16.31 2.09
CA ASP A 48 17.84 16.06 0.88
C ASP A 48 18.01 14.53 0.64
N GLU A 49 18.21 13.76 1.72
CA GLU A 49 18.28 12.30 1.63
C GLU A 49 16.92 11.67 1.29
N ARG A 50 15.85 12.25 1.79
CA ARG A 50 14.48 11.83 1.49
C ARG A 50 14.14 12.06 0.03
N ASP A 51 14.44 13.23 -0.51
CA ASP A 51 14.17 13.60 -1.90
C ASP A 51 14.97 12.72 -2.86
N LYS A 52 16.24 12.49 -2.58
CA LYS A 52 17.07 11.52 -3.30
C LYS A 52 16.48 10.11 -3.29
N ARG A 53 16.03 9.66 -2.10
CA ARG A 53 15.41 8.36 -1.92
C ARG A 53 14.07 8.26 -2.68
N CYS A 54 13.28 9.32 -2.69
CA CYS A 54 12.02 9.37 -3.42
C CYS A 54 12.25 9.24 -4.93
N ASP A 55 13.22 9.97 -5.48
CA ASP A 55 13.57 9.85 -6.91
C ASP A 55 14.10 8.47 -7.27
N GLU A 56 14.97 7.89 -6.45
CA GLU A 56 15.47 6.51 -6.62
C GLU A 56 14.32 5.49 -6.65
N ILE A 57 13.38 5.58 -5.71
CA ILE A 57 12.25 4.64 -5.62
C ILE A 57 11.31 4.80 -6.82
N LEU A 58 10.91 6.02 -7.18
CA LEU A 58 10.10 6.28 -8.37
C LEU A 58 10.78 5.79 -9.64
N SER A 59 12.09 5.94 -9.73
CA SER A 59 12.89 5.43 -10.85
C SER A 59 12.88 3.90 -10.90
N LEU A 60 13.08 3.23 -9.75
CA LEU A 60 13.04 1.76 -9.67
C LEU A 60 11.67 1.19 -10.02
N GLN A 61 10.58 1.80 -9.49
CA GLN A 61 9.21 1.41 -9.82
C GLN A 61 8.92 1.55 -11.32
N SER A 62 9.28 2.70 -11.90
CA SER A 62 9.04 3.00 -13.32
C SER A 62 9.87 2.12 -14.25
N MET A 63 11.14 1.87 -13.92
CA MET A 63 12.01 0.97 -14.69
C MET A 63 11.56 -0.49 -14.61
N GLY A 64 11.06 -0.94 -13.45
CA GLY A 64 10.48 -2.27 -13.29
C GLY A 64 9.25 -2.47 -14.17
N LEU A 65 8.32 -1.50 -14.15
CA LEU A 65 7.14 -1.52 -15.01
C LEU A 65 7.52 -1.40 -16.49
N LYS A 66 8.44 -0.48 -16.85
CA LYS A 66 8.99 -0.37 -18.20
C LYS A 66 9.44 -1.73 -18.72
N LYS A 67 10.28 -2.42 -17.94
CA LYS A 67 10.80 -3.73 -18.33
C LYS A 67 9.69 -4.77 -18.51
N ARG A 68 8.66 -4.72 -17.69
CA ARG A 68 7.52 -5.62 -17.80
C ARG A 68 6.71 -5.37 -19.06
N LEU A 69 6.41 -4.09 -19.37
CA LEU A 69 5.68 -3.69 -20.58
C LEU A 69 6.45 -4.07 -21.86
N GLU A 70 7.78 -3.83 -21.87
CA GLU A 70 8.64 -4.27 -22.99
C GLU A 70 8.57 -5.79 -23.19
N HIS A 71 8.73 -6.56 -22.12
CA HIS A 71 8.76 -8.02 -22.19
C HIS A 71 7.42 -8.60 -22.70
N THR A 72 6.30 -8.04 -22.26
CA THR A 72 4.96 -8.48 -22.67
C THR A 72 4.49 -7.85 -23.97
N ASN A 73 5.23 -6.87 -24.51
CA ASN A 73 4.86 -6.06 -25.67
C ASN A 73 3.52 -5.34 -25.51
N CYS A 74 3.10 -5.06 -24.26
CA CYS A 74 1.91 -4.29 -23.96
C CYS A 74 2.15 -2.79 -24.25
N LYS A 75 1.20 -2.18 -24.95
CA LYS A 75 1.20 -0.73 -25.26
C LYS A 75 0.16 0.05 -24.46
N HIS A 76 -0.68 -0.63 -23.71
CA HIS A 76 -1.69 -0.03 -22.86
C HIS A 76 -1.53 -0.52 -21.42
N ALA A 77 -1.87 0.33 -20.47
CA ALA A 77 -2.02 -0.02 -19.06
C ALA A 77 -3.42 0.40 -18.59
N VAL A 78 -4.03 -0.42 -17.76
CA VAL A 78 -5.34 -0.15 -17.16
C VAL A 78 -5.16 -0.02 -15.67
N VAL A 79 -5.61 1.09 -15.09
CA VAL A 79 -5.48 1.39 -13.65
C VAL A 79 -6.85 1.78 -13.09
N GLY A 80 -7.29 1.10 -12.03
CA GLY A 80 -8.43 1.56 -11.25
C GLY A 80 -8.03 2.77 -10.41
N ILE A 81 -8.75 3.88 -10.55
CA ILE A 81 -8.46 5.10 -9.80
C ILE A 81 -9.62 5.47 -8.88
N SER A 82 -9.33 5.55 -7.57
CA SER A 82 -10.26 6.02 -6.54
C SER A 82 -10.09 7.50 -6.22
N GLY A 83 -8.95 8.10 -6.56
CA GLY A 83 -8.56 9.43 -6.11
C GLY A 83 -7.81 9.43 -4.77
N GLY A 84 -7.51 8.26 -4.22
CA GLY A 84 -6.67 8.08 -3.04
C GLY A 84 -5.18 7.97 -3.38
N LEU A 85 -4.32 7.99 -2.34
CA LEU A 85 -2.85 8.03 -2.47
C LEU A 85 -2.27 6.88 -3.28
N ASP A 86 -2.73 5.64 -3.06
CA ASP A 86 -2.13 4.45 -3.67
C ASP A 86 -2.38 4.40 -5.18
N SER A 87 -3.62 4.67 -5.59
CA SER A 87 -3.99 4.76 -7.01
C SER A 87 -3.30 5.94 -7.69
N THR A 88 -3.16 7.07 -6.99
CA THR A 88 -2.42 8.23 -7.48
C THR A 88 -0.94 7.87 -7.74
N LEU A 89 -0.26 7.25 -6.79
CA LEU A 89 1.13 6.82 -6.98
C LEU A 89 1.26 5.83 -8.15
N ALA A 90 0.36 4.86 -8.27
CA ALA A 90 0.39 3.88 -9.35
C ALA A 90 0.24 4.54 -10.73
N VAL A 91 -0.62 5.55 -10.86
CA VAL A 91 -0.80 6.33 -12.10
C VAL A 91 0.44 7.16 -12.42
N LEU A 92 1.05 7.83 -11.43
CA LEU A 92 2.28 8.61 -11.61
C LEU A 92 3.45 7.74 -12.08
N VAL A 93 3.65 6.58 -11.44
CA VAL A 93 4.68 5.60 -11.82
C VAL A 93 4.45 5.07 -13.24
N THR A 94 3.18 4.80 -13.59
CA THR A 94 2.83 4.28 -14.92
C THR A 94 3.06 5.33 -16.01
N ALA A 95 2.68 6.59 -15.76
CA ALA A 95 2.95 7.70 -16.67
C ALA A 95 4.46 7.87 -16.91
N ARG A 96 5.27 7.82 -15.85
CA ARG A 96 6.73 7.89 -15.96
C ARG A 96 7.31 6.68 -16.73
N ALA A 97 6.75 5.48 -16.56
CA ALA A 97 7.17 4.30 -17.34
C ALA A 97 6.83 4.45 -18.83
N PHE A 98 5.69 5.06 -19.16
CA PHE A 98 5.27 5.35 -20.53
C PHE A 98 6.19 6.36 -21.20
N ASP A 99 6.55 7.45 -20.49
CA ASP A 99 7.52 8.44 -20.98
C ASP A 99 8.89 7.78 -21.29
N LEU A 100 9.35 6.85 -20.46
CA LEU A 100 10.60 6.09 -20.68
C LEU A 100 10.52 5.11 -21.85
N LEU A 101 9.33 4.80 -22.37
CA LEU A 101 9.10 3.90 -23.51
C LEU A 101 8.66 4.62 -24.77
N ASP A 102 8.54 5.95 -24.72
CA ASP A 102 7.94 6.76 -25.79
C ASP A 102 6.52 6.28 -26.17
N ILE A 103 5.76 5.76 -25.17
CA ILE A 103 4.35 5.38 -25.34
C ILE A 103 3.49 6.60 -25.02
N PRO A 104 2.52 6.95 -25.90
CA PRO A 104 1.60 8.05 -25.62
C PRO A 104 0.84 7.84 -24.31
N ARG A 105 0.73 8.90 -23.49
CA ARG A 105 0.03 8.81 -22.19
C ARG A 105 -1.46 8.54 -22.31
N GLU A 106 -2.06 8.78 -23.47
CA GLU A 106 -3.45 8.41 -23.80
C GLU A 106 -3.66 6.88 -23.74
N ASN A 107 -2.60 6.10 -23.87
CA ASN A 107 -2.65 4.64 -23.70
C ASN A 107 -2.69 4.19 -22.24
N LEU A 108 -2.48 5.10 -21.28
CA LEU A 108 -2.77 4.89 -19.87
C LEU A 108 -4.26 5.09 -19.62
N ILE A 109 -5.00 4.01 -19.46
CA ILE A 109 -6.43 4.00 -19.27
C ILE A 109 -6.73 3.96 -17.77
N CYS A 110 -7.15 5.09 -17.24
CA CYS A 110 -7.55 5.23 -15.86
C CYS A 110 -9.06 5.05 -15.74
N VAL A 111 -9.50 4.10 -14.95
CA VAL A 111 -10.90 3.74 -14.81
C VAL A 111 -11.40 4.15 -13.43
N THR A 112 -12.33 5.11 -13.40
CA THR A 112 -13.08 5.41 -12.19
C THR A 112 -14.38 4.62 -12.18
N MET A 113 -14.68 3.99 -11.05
CA MET A 113 -15.83 3.09 -10.91
C MET A 113 -16.67 3.49 -9.70
N PRO A 114 -17.43 4.60 -9.82
CA PRO A 114 -18.29 5.06 -8.74
C PRO A 114 -19.29 3.99 -8.32
N CYS A 115 -19.46 3.84 -7.01
CA CYS A 115 -20.45 2.99 -6.37
C CYS A 115 -20.98 3.70 -5.11
N PHE A 116 -21.57 2.97 -4.21
CA PHE A 116 -22.28 3.48 -3.03
C PHE A 116 -21.45 4.37 -2.09
N GLY A 117 -20.13 4.15 -2.02
CA GLY A 117 -19.23 4.84 -1.08
C GLY A 117 -18.37 5.96 -1.68
N THR A 118 -18.47 6.25 -2.98
CA THR A 118 -17.62 7.24 -3.63
C THR A 118 -18.04 8.66 -3.26
N THR A 119 -17.05 9.49 -2.82
CA THR A 119 -17.28 10.89 -2.49
C THR A 119 -16.97 11.83 -3.66
N ASP A 120 -17.62 13.01 -3.69
CA ASP A 120 -17.40 13.99 -4.76
C ASP A 120 -15.94 14.47 -4.81
N ARG A 121 -15.27 14.65 -3.65
CA ARG A 121 -13.89 15.13 -3.57
C ARG A 121 -12.92 14.14 -4.20
N THR A 122 -12.97 12.88 -3.82
CA THR A 122 -12.08 11.83 -4.37
C THR A 122 -12.32 11.62 -5.86
N TYR A 123 -13.58 11.67 -6.30
CA TYR A 123 -13.92 11.63 -7.72
C TYR A 123 -13.30 12.80 -8.49
N GLN A 124 -13.44 14.04 -8.00
CA GLN A 124 -12.88 15.23 -8.67
C GLN A 124 -11.34 15.18 -8.70
N ASN A 125 -10.71 14.69 -7.64
CA ASN A 125 -9.27 14.47 -7.61
C ASN A 125 -8.82 13.47 -8.69
N ALA A 126 -9.52 12.34 -8.82
CA ALA A 126 -9.24 11.36 -9.86
C ALA A 126 -9.35 11.97 -11.26
N VAL A 127 -10.45 12.66 -11.56
CA VAL A 127 -10.70 13.29 -12.87
C VAL A 127 -9.62 14.33 -13.20
N SER A 128 -9.32 15.20 -12.23
CA SER A 128 -8.33 16.27 -12.42
C SER A 128 -6.91 15.72 -12.62
N LEU A 129 -6.53 14.71 -11.84
CA LEU A 129 -5.24 14.02 -11.98
C LEU A 129 -5.05 13.43 -13.38
N ILE A 130 -6.04 12.69 -13.86
CA ILE A 130 -5.99 12.02 -15.17
C ILE A 130 -5.86 13.04 -16.28
N LYS A 131 -6.64 14.13 -16.20
CA LYS A 131 -6.61 15.22 -17.18
C LYS A 131 -5.22 15.91 -17.21
N GLU A 132 -4.68 16.24 -16.06
CA GLU A 132 -3.37 16.94 -15.97
C GLU A 132 -2.20 16.06 -16.39
N LEU A 133 -2.33 14.73 -16.29
CA LEU A 133 -1.35 13.78 -16.80
C LEU A 133 -1.49 13.50 -18.30
N GLY A 134 -2.58 13.88 -18.95
CA GLY A 134 -2.86 13.56 -20.34
C GLY A 134 -3.23 12.09 -20.57
N ALA A 135 -3.70 11.39 -19.54
CA ALA A 135 -4.17 10.01 -19.63
C ALA A 135 -5.63 9.90 -20.06
N THR A 136 -6.08 8.72 -20.42
CA THR A 136 -7.48 8.48 -20.83
C THR A 136 -8.34 8.14 -19.63
N LEU A 137 -9.38 8.93 -19.38
CA LEU A 137 -10.40 8.65 -18.37
C LEU A 137 -11.51 7.77 -18.94
N LYS A 138 -11.86 6.71 -18.21
CA LYS A 138 -13.09 5.94 -18.40
C LYS A 138 -13.88 5.94 -17.10
N GLU A 139 -15.17 6.23 -17.18
CA GLU A 139 -16.10 6.10 -16.06
C GLU A 139 -17.00 4.89 -16.30
N VAL A 140 -17.04 3.98 -15.34
CA VAL A 140 -17.91 2.80 -15.34
C VAL A 140 -18.68 2.75 -14.03
N ARG A 141 -19.97 3.06 -14.08
CA ARG A 141 -20.86 2.97 -12.90
C ARG A 141 -21.25 1.54 -12.63
N ILE A 142 -20.78 0.98 -11.53
CA ILE A 142 -20.94 -0.44 -11.22
C ILE A 142 -22.20 -0.75 -10.40
N GLU A 143 -22.93 0.24 -9.92
CA GLU A 143 -24.11 0.07 -9.04
C GLU A 143 -25.13 -0.95 -9.58
N LYS A 144 -25.43 -0.89 -10.89
CA LYS A 144 -26.42 -1.80 -11.49
C LYS A 144 -25.96 -3.26 -11.49
N ALA A 145 -24.68 -3.49 -11.81
CA ALA A 145 -24.09 -4.81 -11.82
C ALA A 145 -24.03 -5.40 -10.40
N VAL A 146 -23.61 -4.60 -9.43
CA VAL A 146 -23.57 -5.00 -8.02
C VAL A 146 -24.97 -5.30 -7.47
N ARG A 147 -25.98 -4.48 -7.77
CA ARG A 147 -27.37 -4.77 -7.38
C ARG A 147 -27.91 -6.03 -8.01
N GLN A 148 -27.63 -6.26 -9.30
CA GLN A 148 -28.01 -7.50 -9.97
C GLN A 148 -27.35 -8.71 -9.28
N HIS A 149 -26.04 -8.60 -8.96
CA HIS A 149 -25.33 -9.65 -8.24
C HIS A 149 -25.93 -9.92 -6.85
N PHE A 150 -26.32 -8.87 -6.09
CA PHE A 150 -27.00 -9.05 -4.82
C PHE A 150 -28.32 -9.81 -4.97
N ALA A 151 -29.13 -9.44 -5.99
CA ALA A 151 -30.37 -10.15 -6.28
C ALA A 151 -30.14 -11.62 -6.62
N ASP A 152 -29.12 -11.92 -7.44
CA ASP A 152 -28.83 -13.29 -7.89
C ASP A 152 -28.38 -14.21 -6.72
N ILE A 153 -27.64 -13.66 -5.74
CA ILE A 153 -27.18 -14.42 -4.56
C ILE A 153 -28.14 -14.33 -3.35
N GLY A 154 -29.24 -13.56 -3.46
CA GLY A 154 -30.20 -13.35 -2.38
C GLY A 154 -29.65 -12.50 -1.21
N HIS A 155 -28.71 -11.58 -1.47
CA HIS A 155 -28.16 -10.67 -0.46
C HIS A 155 -29.05 -9.42 -0.30
N ASP A 156 -29.31 -9.01 0.93
CA ASP A 156 -30.02 -7.76 1.21
C ASP A 156 -29.09 -6.55 1.08
N GLU A 157 -29.39 -5.64 0.15
CA GLU A 157 -28.60 -4.40 -0.09
C GLU A 157 -28.46 -3.51 1.17
N ASN A 158 -29.40 -3.60 2.12
CA ASN A 158 -29.33 -2.85 3.36
C ASN A 158 -28.38 -3.47 4.39
N ASN A 159 -27.93 -4.71 4.17
CA ASN A 159 -26.97 -5.37 5.04
C ASN A 159 -25.54 -5.03 4.59
N HIS A 160 -24.92 -4.04 5.21
CA HIS A 160 -23.59 -3.55 4.89
C HIS A 160 -22.48 -4.44 5.51
N ASP A 161 -22.53 -5.73 5.25
CA ASP A 161 -21.56 -6.71 5.72
C ASP A 161 -20.37 -6.91 4.75
N VAL A 162 -19.53 -7.89 5.03
CA VAL A 162 -18.37 -8.24 4.20
C VAL A 162 -18.76 -8.65 2.76
N THR A 163 -19.99 -9.17 2.55
CA THR A 163 -20.51 -9.51 1.22
C THR A 163 -20.76 -8.25 0.40
N TYR A 164 -21.38 -7.25 1.04
CA TYR A 164 -21.65 -5.94 0.45
C TYR A 164 -20.35 -5.26 -0.03
N GLU A 165 -19.31 -5.24 0.80
CA GLU A 165 -18.03 -4.62 0.46
C GLU A 165 -17.28 -5.43 -0.63
N ASN A 166 -17.18 -6.74 -0.44
CA ASN A 166 -16.40 -7.61 -1.33
C ASN A 166 -16.99 -7.71 -2.74
N SER A 167 -18.31 -7.66 -2.87
CA SER A 167 -18.94 -7.69 -4.20
C SER A 167 -18.57 -6.48 -5.02
N GLN A 168 -18.54 -5.29 -4.43
CA GLN A 168 -18.11 -4.07 -5.11
C GLN A 168 -16.62 -4.14 -5.54
N ALA A 169 -15.74 -4.65 -4.65
CA ALA A 169 -14.32 -4.77 -4.95
C ALA A 169 -14.06 -5.77 -6.09
N ARG A 170 -14.78 -6.90 -6.11
CA ARG A 170 -14.65 -7.90 -7.18
C ARG A 170 -15.19 -7.42 -8.52
N GLU A 171 -16.31 -6.71 -8.52
CA GLU A 171 -16.86 -6.10 -9.74
C GLU A 171 -15.87 -5.12 -10.38
N ARG A 172 -15.23 -4.27 -9.58
CA ARG A 172 -14.16 -3.38 -10.07
C ARG A 172 -13.01 -4.15 -10.69
N THR A 173 -12.57 -5.22 -10.04
CA THR A 173 -11.47 -6.05 -10.54
C THR A 173 -11.82 -6.73 -11.86
N GLN A 174 -13.03 -7.30 -11.97
CA GLN A 174 -13.52 -7.91 -13.22
C GLN A 174 -13.47 -6.91 -14.38
N ILE A 175 -14.02 -5.71 -14.20
CA ILE A 175 -14.01 -4.67 -15.21
C ILE A 175 -12.58 -4.30 -15.66
N LEU A 176 -11.65 -4.12 -14.71
CA LEU A 176 -10.27 -3.78 -15.04
C LEU A 176 -9.58 -4.89 -15.86
N MET A 177 -9.79 -6.16 -15.50
CA MET A 177 -9.23 -7.31 -16.21
C MET A 177 -9.79 -7.44 -17.62
N ASP A 178 -11.11 -7.29 -17.78
CA ASP A 178 -11.78 -7.37 -19.08
C ASP A 178 -11.38 -6.19 -19.99
N MET A 179 -11.25 -5.00 -19.43
CA MET A 179 -10.73 -3.84 -20.17
C MET A 179 -9.28 -4.04 -20.61
N ALA A 180 -8.44 -4.61 -19.74
CA ALA A 180 -7.06 -4.93 -20.14
C ALA A 180 -7.03 -5.92 -21.30
N ASN A 181 -7.88 -6.93 -21.31
CA ASN A 181 -8.04 -7.85 -22.45
C ASN A 181 -8.49 -7.10 -23.70
N GLN A 182 -9.49 -6.23 -23.59
CA GLN A 182 -10.03 -5.44 -24.71
C GLN A 182 -8.98 -4.53 -25.36
N TYR A 183 -8.11 -3.92 -24.55
CA TYR A 183 -7.04 -3.03 -25.05
C TYR A 183 -5.73 -3.76 -25.32
N ASN A 184 -5.66 -5.08 -25.14
CA ASN A 184 -4.41 -5.84 -25.17
C ASN A 184 -3.33 -5.20 -24.27
N GLY A 185 -3.74 -4.86 -23.06
CA GLY A 185 -2.96 -4.11 -22.07
C GLY A 185 -2.71 -4.91 -20.80
N MET A 186 -2.25 -4.21 -19.79
CA MET A 186 -1.89 -4.77 -18.49
C MET A 186 -2.61 -4.03 -17.36
N VAL A 187 -3.21 -4.76 -16.43
CA VAL A 187 -3.76 -4.18 -15.19
C VAL A 187 -2.63 -3.87 -14.23
N ILE A 188 -2.52 -2.60 -13.84
CA ILE A 188 -1.55 -2.13 -12.85
C ILE A 188 -2.23 -2.08 -11.48
N GLY A 189 -1.64 -2.80 -10.53
CA GLY A 189 -2.13 -2.85 -9.15
C GLY A 189 -1.66 -1.66 -8.33
N THR A 190 -2.53 -1.22 -7.44
CA THR A 190 -2.34 -0.04 -6.60
C THR A 190 -1.96 -0.37 -5.15
N GLY A 191 -2.21 -1.62 -4.69
CA GLY A 191 -1.97 -2.04 -3.31
C GLY A 191 -0.51 -1.90 -2.87
N ASP A 192 -0.30 -1.42 -1.66
CA ASP A 192 1.02 -1.16 -1.09
C ASP A 192 1.54 -2.31 -0.19
N MET A 193 2.78 -2.19 0.27
CA MET A 193 3.43 -3.20 1.10
C MET A 193 2.74 -3.38 2.46
N SER A 194 2.22 -2.32 3.06
CA SER A 194 1.58 -2.36 4.38
C SER A 194 0.23 -3.07 4.32
N GLU A 195 -0.55 -2.83 3.27
CA GLU A 195 -1.79 -3.55 2.99
C GLU A 195 -1.53 -5.05 2.76
N LEU A 196 -0.51 -5.38 1.96
CA LEU A 196 -0.09 -6.76 1.74
C LEU A 196 0.37 -7.43 3.04
N ALA A 197 1.14 -6.73 3.87
CA ALA A 197 1.62 -7.26 5.15
C ALA A 197 0.47 -7.58 6.10
N LEU A 198 -0.54 -6.72 6.15
CA LEU A 198 -1.72 -6.86 7.01
C LEU A 198 -2.81 -7.76 6.39
N GLY A 199 -2.69 -8.12 5.11
CA GLY A 199 -3.77 -8.73 4.35
C GLY A 199 -5.03 -7.85 4.36
N TRP A 200 -4.85 -6.54 4.29
CA TRP A 200 -5.94 -5.56 4.22
C TRP A 200 -6.34 -5.36 2.77
N ALA A 201 -7.07 -6.31 2.27
CA ALA A 201 -7.58 -6.35 0.91
C ALA A 201 -8.75 -7.33 0.82
N THR A 202 -9.60 -7.18 -0.18
CA THR A 202 -10.60 -8.16 -0.54
C THR A 202 -9.94 -9.32 -1.29
N TYR A 203 -10.07 -10.55 -0.76
CA TYR A 203 -9.53 -11.72 -1.45
C TYR A 203 -10.19 -11.91 -2.83
N ASN A 204 -9.35 -12.06 -3.86
CA ASN A 204 -9.76 -12.07 -5.28
C ASN A 204 -10.57 -10.82 -5.69
N GLY A 205 -10.15 -9.66 -5.17
CA GLY A 205 -10.72 -8.35 -5.49
C GLY A 205 -9.64 -7.32 -5.75
N ASP A 206 -9.64 -6.25 -4.99
CA ASP A 206 -8.82 -5.05 -5.18
C ASP A 206 -7.30 -5.26 -5.18
N HIS A 207 -6.78 -6.37 -4.62
CA HIS A 207 -5.37 -6.72 -4.69
C HIS A 207 -4.96 -7.43 -5.99
N MET A 208 -5.94 -7.85 -6.79
CA MET A 208 -5.67 -8.57 -8.04
C MET A 208 -5.17 -7.63 -9.12
N SER A 209 -4.02 -7.96 -9.70
CA SER A 209 -3.44 -7.20 -10.80
C SER A 209 -2.46 -8.06 -11.60
N MET A 210 -2.04 -7.57 -12.75
CA MET A 210 -1.01 -8.22 -13.57
C MET A 210 0.39 -7.75 -13.21
N TYR A 211 0.51 -6.53 -12.65
CA TYR A 211 1.75 -5.98 -12.10
C TYR A 211 1.45 -4.93 -11.01
N ALA A 212 1.88 -5.20 -9.79
CA ALA A 212 1.66 -4.32 -8.64
C ALA A 212 2.85 -3.38 -8.41
N VAL A 213 2.75 -2.13 -8.86
CA VAL A 213 3.86 -1.17 -8.81
C VAL A 213 4.21 -0.69 -7.39
N ASN A 214 3.25 -0.73 -6.46
CA ASN A 214 3.44 -0.24 -5.09
C ASN A 214 3.73 -1.36 -4.07
N CYS A 215 3.79 -2.64 -4.48
CA CYS A 215 3.84 -3.79 -3.56
C CYS A 215 5.04 -3.82 -2.61
N SER A 216 6.10 -3.09 -2.89
CA SER A 216 7.29 -2.95 -2.03
C SER A 216 7.42 -1.59 -1.36
N VAL A 217 6.42 -0.72 -1.48
CA VAL A 217 6.39 0.62 -0.88
C VAL A 217 5.43 0.62 0.31
N PRO A 218 5.89 0.91 1.55
CA PRO A 218 5.01 0.99 2.70
C PRO A 218 4.12 2.23 2.67
N LYS A 219 2.95 2.17 3.29
CA LYS A 219 1.95 3.26 3.31
C LYS A 219 2.52 4.61 3.73
N THR A 220 3.37 4.62 4.76
CA THR A 220 4.02 5.85 5.23
C THR A 220 4.92 6.49 4.16
N LEU A 221 5.57 5.68 3.31
CA LEU A 221 6.43 6.18 2.24
C LEU A 221 5.63 6.61 1.00
N VAL A 222 4.47 5.98 0.71
CA VAL A 222 3.60 6.39 -0.40
C VAL A 222 3.29 7.88 -0.36
N ARG A 223 2.94 8.39 0.84
CA ARG A 223 2.65 9.82 1.05
C ARG A 223 3.82 10.71 0.63
N TYR A 224 5.04 10.34 1.00
CA TYR A 224 6.24 11.14 0.68
C TYR A 224 6.60 11.08 -0.80
N LEU A 225 6.35 9.95 -1.48
CA LEU A 225 6.57 9.84 -2.93
C LEU A 225 5.60 10.74 -3.71
N VAL A 226 4.33 10.80 -3.31
CA VAL A 226 3.35 11.70 -3.91
C VAL A 226 3.69 13.16 -3.62
N LEU A 227 4.10 13.49 -2.38
CA LEU A 227 4.55 14.83 -2.00
C LEU A 227 5.76 15.27 -2.83
N TYR A 228 6.79 14.44 -2.92
CA TYR A 228 7.97 14.70 -3.73
C TYR A 228 7.61 14.97 -5.20
N TYR A 229 6.69 14.17 -5.76
CA TYR A 229 6.23 14.40 -7.13
C TYR A 229 5.49 15.73 -7.26
N ALA A 230 4.64 16.09 -6.28
CA ALA A 230 3.94 17.38 -6.26
C ALA A 230 4.89 18.59 -6.18
N GLU A 231 5.98 18.47 -5.42
CA GLU A 231 6.97 19.53 -5.23
C GLU A 231 7.95 19.69 -6.42
N THR A 232 8.16 18.60 -7.18
CA THR A 232 9.16 18.58 -8.28
C THR A 232 8.56 18.68 -9.67
N THR A 233 7.24 18.59 -9.82
CA THR A 233 6.60 18.73 -11.14
C THR A 233 6.52 20.18 -11.60
N ASP A 234 6.81 20.43 -12.87
CA ASP A 234 6.64 21.76 -13.50
C ASP A 234 5.17 22.14 -13.74
N ASN A 235 4.25 21.15 -13.70
CA ASN A 235 2.83 21.38 -13.88
C ASN A 235 2.17 21.81 -12.55
N LYS A 236 1.94 23.12 -12.39
CA LYS A 236 1.32 23.70 -11.19
C LYS A 236 -0.05 23.13 -10.86
N LYS A 237 -0.89 22.86 -11.87
CA LYS A 237 -2.21 22.28 -11.64
C LYS A 237 -2.11 20.85 -11.14
N LEU A 238 -1.19 20.07 -11.70
CA LEU A 238 -0.91 18.72 -11.21
C LEU A 238 -0.43 18.76 -9.74
N SER A 239 0.48 19.68 -9.41
CA SER A 239 0.94 19.90 -8.03
C SER A 239 -0.24 20.19 -7.09
N GLU A 240 -1.14 21.12 -7.45
CA GLU A 240 -2.33 21.46 -6.65
C GLU A 240 -3.24 20.24 -6.42
N VAL A 241 -3.50 19.44 -7.46
CA VAL A 241 -4.29 18.22 -7.34
C VAL A 241 -3.63 17.19 -6.42
N LEU A 242 -2.32 16.99 -6.55
CA LEU A 242 -1.58 16.07 -5.69
C LEU A 242 -1.57 16.51 -4.22
N MET A 243 -1.49 17.81 -3.96
CA MET A 243 -1.62 18.37 -2.60
C MET A 243 -3.02 18.13 -2.02
N ASP A 244 -4.10 18.25 -2.82
CA ASP A 244 -5.46 17.95 -2.35
C ASP A 244 -5.65 16.44 -2.07
N VAL A 245 -5.04 15.56 -2.88
CA VAL A 245 -5.00 14.12 -2.59
C VAL A 245 -4.29 13.83 -1.27
N LEU A 246 -3.17 14.51 -0.97
CA LEU A 246 -2.43 14.37 0.27
C LEU A 246 -3.24 14.80 1.51
N ASP A 247 -4.14 15.74 1.35
CA ASP A 247 -5.02 16.25 2.41
C ASP A 247 -6.32 15.43 2.57
N THR A 248 -6.54 14.46 1.69
CA THR A 248 -7.73 13.59 1.74
C THR A 248 -7.50 12.42 2.70
N PRO A 249 -8.42 12.16 3.66
CA PRO A 249 -8.31 11.02 4.57
C PRO A 249 -8.34 9.67 3.84
N VAL A 250 -7.54 8.71 4.30
CA VAL A 250 -7.54 7.33 3.74
C VAL A 250 -8.82 6.60 4.14
N SER A 251 -9.59 6.16 3.14
CA SER A 251 -10.85 5.43 3.33
C SER A 251 -11.00 4.33 2.27
N PRO A 252 -11.60 3.17 2.59
CA PRO A 252 -11.88 2.12 1.61
C PRO A 252 -13.00 2.47 0.62
N GLU A 253 -13.81 3.52 0.87
CA GLU A 253 -14.93 4.01 0.03
C GLU A 253 -15.92 2.92 -0.43
N LEU A 254 -16.16 1.92 0.40
CA LEU A 254 -17.07 0.82 0.12
C LEU A 254 -18.44 0.99 0.79
N LEU A 255 -18.49 1.70 1.90
CA LEU A 255 -19.73 2.00 2.64
C LEU A 255 -20.28 3.37 2.25
N PRO A 256 -21.61 3.52 2.19
CA PRO A 256 -22.22 4.82 1.95
C PRO A 256 -21.77 5.87 2.96
N PRO A 257 -21.49 7.12 2.54
CA PRO A 257 -21.19 8.20 3.46
C PRO A 257 -22.40 8.52 4.33
N VAL A 258 -22.17 8.85 5.60
CA VAL A 258 -23.21 9.36 6.50
C VAL A 258 -23.11 10.88 6.51
N ASP A 259 -24.18 11.58 6.14
CA ASP A 259 -24.25 13.05 6.02
C ASP A 259 -23.13 13.65 5.14
N GLY A 260 -22.71 12.95 4.09
CA GLY A 260 -21.65 13.39 3.18
C GLY A 260 -20.21 13.23 3.75
N VAL A 261 -20.08 12.67 4.96
CA VAL A 261 -18.80 12.40 5.60
C VAL A 261 -18.44 10.92 5.46
N ILE A 262 -17.17 10.64 5.23
CA ILE A 262 -16.62 9.27 5.17
C ILE A 262 -16.98 8.54 6.47
N SER A 263 -17.79 7.48 6.36
CA SER A 263 -18.30 6.71 7.51
C SER A 263 -17.25 5.79 8.14
N GLN A 264 -16.19 5.47 7.42
CA GLN A 264 -15.18 4.48 7.84
C GLN A 264 -13.77 4.96 7.51
N LYS A 265 -12.94 5.17 8.54
CA LYS A 265 -11.51 5.38 8.35
C LYS A 265 -10.77 4.06 8.47
N THR A 266 -9.89 3.78 7.53
CA THR A 266 -9.09 2.54 7.52
C THR A 266 -8.33 2.35 8.83
N GLU A 267 -7.72 3.40 9.37
CA GLU A 267 -6.92 3.32 10.60
C GLU A 267 -7.73 3.00 11.86
N ASP A 268 -9.03 3.31 11.90
CA ASP A 268 -9.89 2.93 13.02
C ASP A 268 -10.08 1.42 13.13
N LEU A 269 -10.02 0.72 11.98
CA LEU A 269 -10.21 -0.73 11.90
C LEU A 269 -8.90 -1.51 11.96
N VAL A 270 -7.91 -1.02 11.28
CA VAL A 270 -6.61 -1.70 11.09
C VAL A 270 -5.60 -1.25 12.11
N GLY A 271 -5.64 0.01 12.51
CA GLY A 271 -4.67 0.71 13.34
C GLY A 271 -3.80 1.69 12.57
N PRO A 272 -3.06 2.56 13.27
CA PRO A 272 -2.17 3.53 12.64
C PRO A 272 -1.09 2.88 11.79
N TYR A 273 -1.01 3.26 10.53
CA TYR A 273 0.01 2.73 9.61
C TYR A 273 1.43 3.03 10.06
N GLU A 274 1.67 4.13 10.78
CA GLU A 274 3.01 4.42 11.31
C GLU A 274 3.50 3.35 12.32
N LEU A 275 2.60 2.80 13.15
CA LEU A 275 2.94 1.68 14.04
C LEU A 275 3.19 0.39 13.24
N HIS A 276 2.33 0.10 12.26
CA HIS A 276 2.46 -1.11 11.44
C HIS A 276 3.75 -1.10 10.62
N ASP A 277 4.09 0.02 9.99
CA ASP A 277 5.31 0.16 9.20
C ASP A 277 6.55 0.12 10.08
N PHE A 278 6.50 0.68 11.29
CA PHE A 278 7.55 0.53 12.29
C PHE A 278 7.78 -0.95 12.64
N PHE A 279 6.72 -1.70 12.95
CA PHE A 279 6.83 -3.13 13.26
C PHE A 279 7.34 -3.92 12.06
N LEU A 280 6.81 -3.64 10.88
CA LEU A 280 7.18 -4.29 9.63
C LEU A 280 8.66 -4.12 9.31
N TYR A 281 9.17 -2.88 9.41
CA TYR A 281 10.57 -2.57 9.15
C TYR A 281 11.52 -3.38 10.04
N TYR A 282 11.32 -3.30 11.34
CA TYR A 282 12.23 -3.95 12.28
C TYR A 282 12.07 -5.48 12.32
N MET A 283 10.87 -5.99 12.05
CA MET A 283 10.62 -7.42 11.93
C MET A 283 11.29 -8.00 10.68
N LEU A 284 11.08 -7.40 9.51
CA LEU A 284 11.60 -7.94 8.25
C LEU A 284 13.12 -7.72 8.11
N ARG A 285 13.58 -6.50 8.39
CA ARG A 285 14.98 -6.15 8.14
C ARG A 285 15.93 -6.72 9.18
N PHE A 286 15.50 -6.81 10.44
CA PHE A 286 16.37 -7.21 11.56
C PHE A 286 15.95 -8.52 12.22
N GLY A 287 14.79 -9.07 11.90
CA GLY A 287 14.28 -10.28 12.54
C GLY A 287 13.98 -10.11 14.02
N PHE A 288 13.64 -8.90 14.47
CA PHE A 288 13.40 -8.65 15.88
C PHE A 288 12.14 -9.35 16.38
N PRO A 289 12.19 -10.01 17.54
CA PRO A 289 11.03 -10.67 18.12
C PRO A 289 10.02 -9.65 18.66
N LYS A 290 8.76 -10.07 18.79
CA LYS A 290 7.64 -9.24 19.25
C LYS A 290 7.91 -8.48 20.54
N SER A 291 8.55 -9.13 21.53
CA SER A 291 8.90 -8.50 22.83
C SER A 291 9.89 -7.34 22.67
N LYS A 292 10.82 -7.44 21.71
CA LYS A 292 11.77 -6.36 21.41
C LYS A 292 11.10 -5.22 20.69
N LEU A 293 10.23 -5.53 19.69
CA LEU A 293 9.43 -4.52 18.97
C LEU A 293 8.56 -3.72 19.92
N TYR A 294 7.90 -4.37 20.86
CA TYR A 294 7.09 -3.68 21.87
C TYR A 294 7.90 -2.66 22.67
N ARG A 295 9.05 -3.08 23.21
CA ARG A 295 9.92 -2.17 23.99
C ARG A 295 10.47 -1.01 23.15
N MET A 296 10.82 -1.27 21.90
CA MET A 296 11.30 -0.22 21.00
C MET A 296 10.18 0.78 20.66
N ALA A 297 8.97 0.28 20.37
CA ALA A 297 7.83 1.14 20.07
C ALA A 297 7.45 2.03 21.27
N LYS A 298 7.46 1.51 22.49
CA LYS A 298 7.25 2.31 23.71
C LYS A 298 8.22 3.48 23.82
N LEU A 299 9.50 3.25 23.51
CA LEU A 299 10.53 4.31 23.55
C LEU A 299 10.34 5.32 22.40
N THR A 300 9.95 4.82 21.22
CA THR A 300 9.87 5.64 20.00
C THR A 300 8.63 6.53 20.00
N PHE A 301 7.50 5.98 20.48
CA PHE A 301 6.20 6.63 20.45
C PHE A 301 5.77 7.15 21.84
N ASP A 302 6.71 7.33 22.74
CA ASP A 302 6.46 7.95 24.05
C ASP A 302 5.80 9.31 23.87
N GLY A 303 4.73 9.57 24.62
CA GLY A 303 3.91 10.77 24.50
C GLY A 303 2.99 10.84 23.26
N VAL A 304 3.01 9.83 22.37
CA VAL A 304 2.11 9.73 21.19
C VAL A 304 1.07 8.63 21.39
N TYR A 305 1.50 7.46 21.80
CA TYR A 305 0.64 6.31 22.10
C TYR A 305 0.94 5.75 23.48
N ASP A 306 -0.11 5.36 24.19
CA ASP A 306 0.04 4.62 25.44
C ASP A 306 0.46 3.15 25.22
N ASP A 307 0.91 2.52 26.27
CA ASP A 307 1.40 1.13 26.26
C ASP A 307 0.34 0.13 25.79
N GLU A 308 -0.92 0.35 26.15
CA GLU A 308 -2.03 -0.54 25.80
C GLU A 308 -2.35 -0.45 24.31
N THR A 309 -2.35 0.75 23.76
CA THR A 309 -2.52 1.02 22.32
C THR A 309 -1.40 0.37 21.50
N ILE A 310 -0.14 0.56 21.90
CA ILE A 310 1.01 -0.07 21.23
C ILE A 310 0.88 -1.59 21.26
N LYS A 311 0.54 -2.16 22.41
CA LYS A 311 0.37 -3.60 22.57
C LYS A 311 -0.78 -4.14 21.72
N LYS A 312 -1.94 -3.48 21.74
CA LYS A 312 -3.12 -3.82 20.94
C LYS A 312 -2.78 -3.93 19.46
N TRP A 313 -2.11 -2.91 18.90
CA TRP A 313 -1.81 -2.87 17.49
C TRP A 313 -0.65 -3.79 17.10
N LEU A 314 0.32 -4.02 17.99
CA LEU A 314 1.36 -5.03 17.79
C LEU A 314 0.78 -6.46 17.75
N ASP A 315 -0.16 -6.77 18.67
CA ASP A 315 -0.86 -8.06 18.70
C ASP A 315 -1.68 -8.25 17.41
N LYS A 316 -2.39 -7.21 16.99
CA LYS A 316 -3.16 -7.18 15.74
C LYS A 316 -2.27 -7.34 14.51
N PHE A 317 -1.13 -6.65 14.46
CA PHE A 317 -0.14 -6.76 13.38
C PHE A 317 0.34 -8.19 13.22
N TYR A 318 0.82 -8.83 14.30
CA TYR A 318 1.28 -10.22 14.23
C TYR A 318 0.18 -11.18 13.82
N TRP A 319 -1.01 -11.03 14.40
CA TRP A 319 -2.15 -11.86 14.03
C TRP A 319 -2.48 -11.74 12.53
N ARG A 320 -2.59 -10.52 12.02
CA ARG A 320 -2.89 -10.31 10.59
C ARG A 320 -1.75 -10.79 9.70
N PHE A 321 -0.53 -10.46 10.02
CA PHE A 321 0.64 -10.82 9.23
C PHE A 321 0.72 -12.33 8.97
N PHE A 322 0.46 -13.14 9.97
CA PHE A 322 0.53 -14.61 9.84
C PHE A 322 -0.78 -15.25 9.40
N SER A 323 -1.95 -14.80 9.88
CA SER A 323 -3.24 -15.41 9.56
C SER A 323 -3.77 -15.03 8.18
N GLN A 324 -3.39 -13.86 7.64
CA GLN A 324 -3.91 -13.35 6.36
C GLN A 324 -2.96 -13.56 5.18
N GLN A 325 -2.00 -14.46 5.30
CA GLN A 325 -1.01 -14.75 4.24
C GLN A 325 -1.65 -15.22 2.93
N PHE A 326 -2.76 -15.94 2.99
CA PHE A 326 -3.48 -16.42 1.81
C PHE A 326 -3.95 -15.29 0.88
N LYS A 327 -4.05 -14.07 1.37
CA LYS A 327 -4.40 -12.89 0.58
C LYS A 327 -3.24 -12.31 -0.22
N ARG A 328 -2.03 -12.86 -0.06
CA ARG A 328 -0.82 -12.39 -0.78
C ARG A 328 -0.53 -13.21 -2.04
N SER A 329 -1.33 -14.22 -2.31
CA SER A 329 -1.16 -15.11 -3.47
C SER A 329 -1.70 -14.50 -4.75
#